data_fb15c1e8de0ddd8cfd95392ca9a87e79
#
_entry.id   fb15c1e8de0ddd8cfd95392ca9a87e79
#
_cell.length_a   1.000
_cell.length_b   1.000
_cell.length_c   1.000
_cell.angle_alpha   90.00
_cell.angle_beta   90.00
_cell.angle_gamma   90.00
#
_symmetry.space_group_name_H-M   'P 1'
#
loop_
_entity.id
_entity.type
_entity.pdbx_description
1 polymer ?
#
loop_
_entity_poly.entity_id
_entity_poly.type
_entity_poly.pdbx_seq_one_letter_code
_entity_poly.pdbx_strand_id
1 'polypeptide(L)'
;MKTAVIVTILLLSQSIVWAHQIMIGPDQEIKVIQRGIDQAGPGDTLIVWPGTYREGNIFVHKRLTILGKGWPVVDGENETEILTITADSVTIEGLQVQNVGVNYLKDQAGIRCERVKHLLLRNNLLVNTFFGIYLEHCKDVIVTGNRIQGTATAEVSSGNAIHAWYCKGIQIDQNQVSGHRDGIYFEFVDSSQICANDSHDNLRYGLHFMFSNDDDYMTNRFGSNGAGVAVMFSRRITMRENNFAHNWGTAAYGLLLKEIYDGWIYRNDFYHNTTGIFSEGSNRILFTENQFRRNGWGVKIAGGCEANNYLHNKFELNTFDVTMPQNQSSIAFAYNYWDDYEGYDIDHDGIGDIPFRPVKLYGYVVSRTPEAIILLRSFLVDLLNYAEKVSPVATPIQIQDPSPVMRFEFQNLAP
;
A
#
# COMPACT_ATOMS: atom_id res chain seq x y z
N MET A 1 -32.18 63.55 -37.48
CA MET A 1 -31.06 63.07 -36.71
C MET A 1 -31.10 61.56 -36.72
N LYS A 2 -30.20 60.89 -37.46
CA LYS A 2 -30.07 59.42 -37.52
C LYS A 2 -28.85 59.05 -36.73
N THR A 3 -29.06 58.39 -35.57
CA THR A 3 -27.98 57.91 -34.71
C THR A 3 -27.48 56.57 -35.26
N ALA A 4 -26.25 56.52 -35.72
CA ALA A 4 -25.59 55.30 -36.15
C ALA A 4 -25.01 54.56 -34.93
N VAL A 5 -25.49 53.35 -34.66
CA VAL A 5 -24.88 52.44 -33.65
C VAL A 5 -23.73 51.68 -34.31
N ILE A 6 -22.52 51.95 -33.88
CA ILE A 6 -21.33 51.16 -34.29
C ILE A 6 -21.24 49.96 -33.36
N VAL A 7 -21.51 48.77 -33.89
CA VAL A 7 -21.28 47.47 -33.18
C VAL A 7 -19.85 47.02 -33.47
N THR A 8 -18.95 47.17 -32.50
CA THR A 8 -17.59 46.63 -32.56
C THR A 8 -17.64 45.15 -32.21
N ILE A 9 -17.50 44.29 -33.21
CA ILE A 9 -17.33 42.84 -33.03
C ILE A 9 -15.89 42.56 -32.63
N LEU A 10 -15.65 42.26 -31.35
CA LEU A 10 -14.37 41.72 -30.88
C LEU A 10 -14.26 40.24 -31.36
N LEU A 11 -13.55 40.00 -32.44
CA LEU A 11 -13.11 38.67 -32.85
C LEU A 11 -12.04 38.20 -31.84
N LEU A 12 -12.43 37.41 -30.85
CA LEU A 12 -11.53 36.59 -30.08
C LEU A 12 -10.94 35.51 -31.01
N SER A 13 -9.77 35.79 -31.60
CA SER A 13 -8.99 34.78 -32.28
C SER A 13 -8.50 33.76 -31.25
N GLN A 14 -9.26 32.68 -31.06
CA GLN A 14 -8.73 31.50 -30.42
C GLN A 14 -7.65 30.95 -31.39
N SER A 15 -6.41 31.23 -31.08
CA SER A 15 -5.26 30.57 -31.74
C SER A 15 -5.35 29.09 -31.32
N ILE A 16 -5.74 28.24 -32.27
CA ILE A 16 -5.61 26.79 -32.13
C ILE A 16 -4.12 26.52 -32.07
N VAL A 17 -3.59 26.37 -30.87
CA VAL A 17 -2.20 25.93 -30.66
C VAL A 17 -2.17 24.45 -31.00
N TRP A 18 -1.68 24.11 -32.18
CA TRP A 18 -1.38 22.70 -32.52
C TRP A 18 -0.22 22.25 -31.65
N ALA A 19 -0.40 21.15 -30.92
CA ALA A 19 0.68 20.53 -30.19
C ALA A 19 1.75 20.07 -31.16
N HIS A 20 2.95 20.66 -31.08
CA HIS A 20 4.07 20.33 -31.94
C HIS A 20 4.79 19.08 -31.39
N GLN A 21 5.36 18.27 -32.30
CA GLN A 21 6.20 17.14 -31.93
C GLN A 21 7.66 17.46 -32.10
N ILE A 22 8.45 17.28 -31.06
CA ILE A 22 9.90 17.49 -31.06
C ILE A 22 10.59 16.14 -30.94
N MET A 23 11.41 15.80 -31.90
CA MET A 23 12.15 14.54 -31.92
C MET A 23 13.51 14.72 -31.25
N ILE A 24 13.82 13.83 -30.28
CA ILE A 24 15.08 13.84 -29.54
C ILE A 24 15.73 12.47 -29.69
N GLY A 25 17.00 12.45 -30.09
CA GLY A 25 17.72 11.19 -30.28
C GLY A 25 19.13 11.33 -30.77
N PRO A 26 19.95 10.28 -30.73
CA PRO A 26 21.33 10.32 -31.23
C PRO A 26 21.40 10.71 -32.68
N ASP A 27 20.43 10.28 -33.49
CA ASP A 27 20.33 10.53 -34.93
C ASP A 27 19.39 11.68 -35.28
N GLN A 28 18.85 12.39 -34.27
CA GLN A 28 17.97 13.53 -34.45
C GLN A 28 18.78 14.86 -34.40
N GLU A 29 18.15 15.94 -34.83
CA GLU A 29 18.75 17.28 -34.72
C GLU A 29 18.99 17.66 -33.24
N ILE A 30 18.04 17.30 -32.35
CA ILE A 30 18.15 17.52 -30.91
C ILE A 30 18.59 16.21 -30.26
N LYS A 31 19.75 16.24 -29.58
CA LYS A 31 20.36 15.06 -28.94
C LYS A 31 20.23 15.07 -27.42
N VAL A 32 19.79 16.18 -26.83
CA VAL A 32 19.73 16.46 -25.41
C VAL A 32 18.29 16.71 -25.02
N ILE A 33 17.77 16.00 -24.02
CA ILE A 33 16.36 16.08 -23.58
C ILE A 33 16.07 17.49 -23.06
N GLN A 34 16.95 18.03 -22.22
CA GLN A 34 16.77 19.39 -21.68
C GLN A 34 16.64 20.44 -22.78
N ARG A 35 17.45 20.34 -23.82
CA ARG A 35 17.36 21.25 -24.97
C ARG A 35 16.02 21.13 -25.70
N GLY A 36 15.50 19.92 -25.83
CA GLY A 36 14.15 19.69 -26.38
C GLY A 36 13.06 20.34 -25.51
N ILE A 37 13.16 20.21 -24.20
CA ILE A 37 12.25 20.87 -23.25
C ILE A 37 12.33 22.39 -23.40
N ASP A 38 13.52 22.95 -23.48
CA ASP A 38 13.72 24.42 -23.60
C ASP A 38 13.12 25.00 -24.86
N GLN A 39 13.19 24.27 -25.96
CA GLN A 39 12.63 24.68 -27.27
C GLN A 39 11.12 24.46 -27.38
N ALA A 40 10.56 23.54 -26.60
CA ALA A 40 9.13 23.21 -26.64
C ALA A 40 8.24 24.35 -26.13
N GLY A 41 7.09 24.51 -26.76
CA GLY A 41 5.98 25.30 -26.25
C GLY A 41 5.11 24.52 -25.24
N PRO A 42 4.33 25.21 -24.41
CA PRO A 42 3.41 24.54 -23.49
C PRO A 42 2.37 23.69 -24.25
N GLY A 43 2.31 22.39 -23.95
CA GLY A 43 1.42 21.42 -24.60
C GLY A 43 2.06 20.60 -25.70
N ASP A 44 3.30 20.84 -26.02
CA ASP A 44 4.04 20.07 -27.03
C ASP A 44 4.36 18.64 -26.51
N THR A 45 4.67 17.78 -27.48
CA THR A 45 5.07 16.39 -27.20
C THR A 45 6.53 16.20 -27.63
N LEU A 46 7.37 15.76 -26.68
CA LEU A 46 8.72 15.34 -26.92
C LEU A 46 8.73 13.83 -27.17
N ILE A 47 9.27 13.40 -28.30
CA ILE A 47 9.47 11.98 -28.60
C ILE A 47 10.95 11.67 -28.44
N VAL A 48 11.28 10.93 -27.37
CA VAL A 48 12.66 10.56 -27.07
C VAL A 48 12.95 9.19 -27.68
N TRP A 49 13.89 9.14 -28.61
CA TRP A 49 14.30 7.93 -29.32
C TRP A 49 15.31 7.11 -28.49
N PRO A 50 15.50 5.81 -28.83
CA PRO A 50 16.45 4.97 -28.14
C PRO A 50 17.86 5.57 -28.11
N GLY A 51 18.44 5.53 -26.91
CA GLY A 51 19.76 6.09 -26.62
C GLY A 51 20.00 6.17 -25.13
N THR A 52 21.23 6.52 -24.72
CA THR A 52 21.56 6.80 -23.33
C THR A 52 21.84 8.29 -23.17
N TYR A 53 21.05 8.94 -22.32
CA TYR A 53 21.10 10.38 -22.03
C TYR A 53 21.68 10.58 -20.62
N ARG A 54 22.83 11.26 -20.55
CA ARG A 54 23.55 11.60 -19.31
C ARG A 54 23.59 13.11 -19.21
N GLU A 55 22.54 13.68 -18.65
CA GLU A 55 22.34 15.14 -18.66
C GLU A 55 22.32 15.75 -17.26
N GLY A 56 22.49 14.92 -16.21
CA GLY A 56 22.26 15.36 -14.84
C GLY A 56 20.77 15.52 -14.56
N ASN A 57 20.39 16.52 -13.75
CA ASN A 57 18.98 16.75 -13.44
C ASN A 57 18.27 17.51 -14.57
N ILE A 58 17.27 16.87 -15.16
CA ILE A 58 16.43 17.41 -16.24
C ILE A 58 15.22 18.12 -15.63
N PHE A 59 15.02 19.41 -15.91
CA PHE A 59 13.93 20.21 -15.39
C PHE A 59 12.76 20.35 -16.35
N VAL A 60 11.58 19.83 -15.94
CA VAL A 60 10.33 19.95 -16.70
C VAL A 60 9.50 21.07 -16.10
N HIS A 61 9.66 22.29 -16.59
CA HIS A 61 9.08 23.52 -16.04
C HIS A 61 7.91 24.08 -16.84
N LYS A 62 7.38 23.32 -17.77
CA LYS A 62 6.20 23.67 -18.59
C LYS A 62 5.37 22.43 -18.91
N ARG A 63 4.08 22.61 -19.19
CA ARG A 63 3.16 21.53 -19.56
C ARG A 63 3.65 20.82 -20.82
N LEU A 64 4.05 19.57 -20.71
CA LEU A 64 4.61 18.76 -21.80
C LEU A 64 4.16 17.31 -21.68
N THR A 65 4.20 16.62 -22.82
CA THR A 65 4.16 15.16 -22.86
C THR A 65 5.53 14.66 -23.32
N ILE A 66 6.20 13.83 -22.52
CA ILE A 66 7.49 13.20 -22.84
C ILE A 66 7.26 11.72 -23.06
N LEU A 67 7.45 11.26 -24.29
CA LEU A 67 7.22 9.88 -24.71
C LEU A 67 8.53 9.22 -25.12
N GLY A 68 8.96 8.20 -24.38
CA GLY A 68 10.06 7.33 -24.76
C GLY A 68 9.64 6.31 -25.82
N LYS A 69 10.42 6.16 -26.86
CA LYS A 69 10.27 5.10 -27.86
C LYS A 69 11.39 4.08 -27.68
N GLY A 70 11.02 2.80 -27.48
CA GLY A 70 12.01 1.75 -27.30
C GLY A 70 12.87 1.90 -26.03
N TRP A 71 12.30 2.45 -24.96
CA TRP A 71 12.94 2.57 -23.64
C TRP A 71 14.25 3.36 -23.64
N PRO A 72 14.26 4.63 -24.07
CA PRO A 72 15.45 5.48 -23.95
C PRO A 72 15.88 5.56 -22.49
N VAL A 73 17.17 5.46 -22.25
CA VAL A 73 17.77 5.42 -20.92
C VAL A 73 18.17 6.83 -20.50
N VAL A 74 17.61 7.32 -19.39
CA VAL A 74 18.08 8.54 -18.71
C VAL A 74 18.88 8.10 -17.50
N ASP A 75 20.20 8.34 -17.53
CA ASP A 75 21.16 7.79 -16.59
C ASP A 75 21.74 8.88 -15.69
N GLY A 76 21.51 8.78 -14.38
CA GLY A 76 22.04 9.72 -13.37
C GLY A 76 23.45 9.43 -12.91
N GLU A 77 24.12 8.40 -13.47
CA GLU A 77 25.51 8.02 -13.19
C GLU A 77 25.82 7.81 -11.70
N ASN A 78 24.81 7.58 -10.87
CA ASN A 78 24.84 7.51 -9.39
C ASN A 78 25.29 8.84 -8.71
N GLU A 79 25.12 9.96 -9.38
CA GLU A 79 25.56 11.25 -8.89
C GLU A 79 24.40 12.21 -8.58
N THR A 80 23.35 12.18 -9.39
CA THR A 80 22.31 13.20 -9.38
C THR A 80 20.88 12.65 -9.25
N GLU A 81 19.96 13.54 -8.91
CA GLU A 81 18.53 13.42 -9.24
C GLU A 81 18.37 13.51 -10.77
N ILE A 82 17.37 12.82 -11.34
CA ILE A 82 17.33 12.64 -12.79
C ILE A 82 16.29 13.53 -13.46
N LEU A 83 15.04 13.53 -12.97
CA LEU A 83 13.95 14.32 -13.52
C LEU A 83 13.27 15.12 -12.40
N THR A 84 13.17 16.44 -12.56
CA THR A 84 12.42 17.31 -11.63
C THR A 84 11.29 18.01 -12.39
N ILE A 85 10.04 17.75 -11.98
CA ILE A 85 8.82 18.28 -12.58
C ILE A 85 8.25 19.38 -11.68
N THR A 86 8.19 20.60 -12.22
CA THR A 86 7.66 21.79 -11.52
C THR A 86 6.50 22.44 -12.26
N ALA A 87 5.97 21.80 -13.30
CA ALA A 87 4.82 22.28 -14.06
C ALA A 87 3.63 21.32 -13.96
N ASP A 88 2.44 21.89 -13.98
CA ASP A 88 1.18 21.16 -14.01
C ASP A 88 0.96 20.43 -15.36
N SER A 89 0.14 19.39 -15.33
CA SER A 89 -0.34 18.69 -16.51
C SER A 89 0.79 18.14 -17.40
N VAL A 90 1.81 17.54 -16.77
CA VAL A 90 2.91 16.83 -17.44
C VAL A 90 2.60 15.36 -17.53
N THR A 91 2.94 14.75 -18.65
CA THR A 91 2.94 13.30 -18.85
C THR A 91 4.35 12.79 -19.11
N ILE A 92 4.78 11.77 -18.37
CA ILE A 92 6.04 11.03 -18.60
C ILE A 92 5.70 9.57 -18.85
N GLU A 93 6.10 9.07 -20.01
CA GLU A 93 5.78 7.70 -20.42
C GLU A 93 6.93 7.03 -21.17
N GLY A 94 7.20 5.75 -20.86
CA GLY A 94 8.06 4.89 -21.66
C GLY A 94 9.55 5.16 -21.52
N LEU A 95 9.99 5.84 -20.48
CA LEU A 95 11.41 6.06 -20.17
C LEU A 95 11.97 4.96 -19.28
N GLN A 96 13.25 4.62 -19.49
CA GLN A 96 14.07 3.96 -18.49
C GLN A 96 14.88 5.03 -17.74
N VAL A 97 14.65 5.16 -16.44
CA VAL A 97 15.35 6.09 -15.55
C VAL A 97 16.21 5.26 -14.60
N GLN A 98 17.52 5.51 -14.56
CA GLN A 98 18.40 4.64 -13.79
C GLN A 98 19.55 5.36 -13.12
N ASN A 99 20.14 4.68 -12.09
CA ASN A 99 21.36 5.11 -11.41
C ASN A 99 21.20 6.49 -10.76
N VAL A 100 20.19 6.64 -9.90
CA VAL A 100 20.00 7.85 -9.10
C VAL A 100 21.13 7.98 -8.08
N GLY A 101 21.62 9.19 -7.89
CA GLY A 101 22.60 9.50 -6.84
C GLY A 101 22.05 9.21 -5.45
N VAL A 102 22.92 8.77 -4.53
CA VAL A 102 22.59 8.59 -3.12
C VAL A 102 23.08 9.79 -2.32
N ASN A 103 22.17 10.51 -1.70
CA ASN A 103 22.52 11.63 -0.84
C ASN A 103 21.62 11.63 0.41
N TYR A 104 22.23 11.46 1.57
CA TYR A 104 21.52 11.38 2.85
C TYR A 104 20.98 12.71 3.39
N LEU A 105 21.33 13.83 2.75
CA LEU A 105 20.81 15.16 3.07
C LEU A 105 19.73 15.62 2.09
N LYS A 106 19.69 14.99 0.92
CA LYS A 106 18.70 15.26 -0.13
C LYS A 106 18.14 13.94 -0.61
N ASP A 107 16.84 13.79 -0.55
CA ASP A 107 16.13 12.60 -1.01
C ASP A 107 16.11 12.56 -2.53
N GLN A 108 17.25 12.28 -3.17
CA GLN A 108 17.38 12.24 -4.63
C GLN A 108 16.48 11.16 -5.24
N ALA A 109 15.73 11.53 -6.26
CA ALA A 109 14.73 10.68 -6.90
C ALA A 109 14.99 10.48 -8.40
N GLY A 110 14.48 9.37 -8.93
CA GLY A 110 14.43 9.17 -10.38
C GLY A 110 13.49 10.19 -11.04
N ILE A 111 12.30 10.36 -10.47
CA ILE A 111 11.32 11.37 -10.88
C ILE A 111 10.83 12.09 -9.63
N ARG A 112 11.17 13.35 -9.50
CA ARG A 112 10.63 14.26 -8.46
C ARG A 112 9.54 15.15 -9.04
N CYS A 113 8.46 15.31 -8.30
CA CYS A 113 7.36 16.20 -8.64
C CYS A 113 7.12 17.16 -7.47
N GLU A 114 7.24 18.46 -7.71
CA GLU A 114 7.15 19.47 -6.65
C GLU A 114 6.01 20.45 -6.90
N ARG A 115 5.02 20.47 -5.99
CA ARG A 115 3.91 21.45 -5.94
C ARG A 115 3.11 21.53 -7.23
N VAL A 116 2.86 20.39 -7.86
CA VAL A 116 2.22 20.26 -9.16
C VAL A 116 0.95 19.44 -9.09
N LYS A 117 0.10 19.58 -10.10
CA LYS A 117 -1.16 18.87 -10.21
C LYS A 117 -1.39 18.31 -11.62
N HIS A 118 -2.31 17.31 -11.67
CA HIS A 118 -2.73 16.69 -12.92
C HIS A 118 -1.59 16.05 -13.70
N LEU A 119 -0.69 15.32 -13.02
CA LEU A 119 0.40 14.58 -13.67
C LEU A 119 -0.04 13.17 -14.03
N LEU A 120 0.59 12.65 -15.08
CA LEU A 120 0.50 11.25 -15.47
C LEU A 120 1.91 10.66 -15.63
N LEU A 121 2.29 9.76 -14.73
CA LEU A 121 3.56 9.02 -14.76
C LEU A 121 3.23 7.56 -15.04
N ARG A 122 3.41 7.12 -16.30
CA ARG A 122 2.97 5.78 -16.67
C ARG A 122 3.99 5.00 -17.49
N ASN A 123 3.98 3.66 -17.28
CA ASN A 123 4.78 2.74 -18.11
C ASN A 123 6.27 3.11 -18.14
N ASN A 124 6.85 3.58 -17.03
CA ASN A 124 8.28 3.85 -16.92
C ASN A 124 8.99 2.70 -16.20
N LEU A 125 10.24 2.49 -16.55
CA LEU A 125 11.15 1.56 -15.89
C LEU A 125 12.17 2.34 -15.07
N LEU A 126 12.13 2.21 -13.73
CA LEU A 126 13.08 2.85 -12.84
C LEU A 126 13.98 1.78 -12.23
N VAL A 127 15.30 1.89 -12.41
CA VAL A 127 16.26 0.86 -11.99
C VAL A 127 17.40 1.49 -11.19
N ASN A 128 17.79 0.84 -10.09
CA ASN A 128 18.85 1.31 -9.21
C ASN A 128 18.58 2.77 -8.77
N THR A 129 17.41 2.97 -8.15
CA THR A 129 16.98 4.28 -7.64
C THR A 129 17.07 4.33 -6.13
N PHE A 130 17.52 5.47 -5.59
CA PHE A 130 17.45 5.75 -4.15
C PHE A 130 15.99 6.02 -3.76
N PHE A 131 15.37 7.10 -4.25
CA PHE A 131 13.92 7.18 -4.40
C PHE A 131 13.55 6.94 -5.86
N GLY A 132 12.49 6.18 -6.11
CA GLY A 132 11.99 5.99 -7.47
C GLY A 132 11.21 7.22 -7.94
N ILE A 133 9.98 7.37 -7.47
CA ILE A 133 9.09 8.52 -7.73
C ILE A 133 8.84 9.24 -6.40
N TYR A 134 9.10 10.55 -6.36
CA TYR A 134 8.87 11.39 -5.19
C TYR A 134 7.86 12.49 -5.51
N LEU A 135 6.72 12.46 -4.85
CA LEU A 135 5.64 13.44 -4.97
C LEU A 135 5.63 14.33 -3.72
N GLU A 136 5.89 15.62 -3.89
CA GLU A 136 5.92 16.60 -2.82
C GLU A 136 4.88 17.70 -3.05
N HIS A 137 3.93 17.85 -2.14
CA HIS A 137 2.83 18.83 -2.23
C HIS A 137 2.05 18.74 -3.55
N CYS A 138 1.84 17.52 -4.05
CA CYS A 138 1.18 17.28 -5.33
C CYS A 138 -0.33 17.01 -5.15
N LYS A 139 -1.08 17.25 -6.23
CA LYS A 139 -2.52 17.02 -6.25
C LYS A 139 -2.97 16.38 -7.58
N ASP A 140 -3.93 15.44 -7.48
CA ASP A 140 -4.54 14.78 -8.65
C ASP A 140 -3.46 14.19 -9.59
N VAL A 141 -2.59 13.34 -9.06
CA VAL A 141 -1.48 12.67 -9.78
C VAL A 141 -1.81 11.20 -9.98
N ILE A 142 -1.55 10.71 -11.18
CA ILE A 142 -1.69 9.30 -11.55
C ILE A 142 -0.30 8.70 -11.78
N VAL A 143 0.02 7.64 -11.03
CA VAL A 143 1.23 6.84 -11.15
C VAL A 143 0.80 5.42 -11.50
N THR A 144 0.95 5.01 -12.76
CA THR A 144 0.37 3.75 -13.22
C THR A 144 1.30 2.93 -14.12
N GLY A 145 1.29 1.60 -13.94
CA GLY A 145 2.01 0.67 -14.81
C GLY A 145 3.54 0.82 -14.78
N ASN A 146 4.11 1.49 -13.78
CA ASN A 146 5.56 1.64 -13.67
C ASN A 146 6.18 0.41 -13.00
N ARG A 147 7.40 0.11 -13.40
CA ARG A 147 8.24 -0.89 -12.74
C ARG A 147 9.42 -0.19 -12.07
N ILE A 148 9.51 -0.31 -10.74
CA ILE A 148 10.49 0.42 -9.93
C ILE A 148 11.30 -0.59 -9.10
N GLN A 149 12.60 -0.63 -9.34
CA GLN A 149 13.50 -1.57 -8.70
C GLN A 149 14.68 -0.83 -8.08
N GLY A 150 14.79 -0.92 -6.76
CA GLY A 150 15.93 -0.43 -6.00
C GLY A 150 16.98 -1.51 -5.76
N THR A 151 18.03 -1.12 -5.06
CA THR A 151 19.15 -2.00 -4.62
C THR A 151 19.41 -1.80 -3.13
N ALA A 152 18.38 -1.56 -2.35
CA ALA A 152 18.47 -1.31 -0.92
C ALA A 152 19.07 -2.50 -0.16
N THR A 153 20.06 -2.26 0.69
CA THR A 153 20.71 -3.27 1.53
C THR A 153 20.58 -3.00 3.02
N ALA A 154 20.30 -1.75 3.42
CA ALA A 154 20.11 -1.36 4.81
C ALA A 154 19.02 -0.28 4.90
N GLU A 155 18.13 -0.39 5.89
CA GLU A 155 16.99 0.53 6.07
C GLU A 155 17.41 1.99 6.24
N VAL A 156 18.46 2.25 7.02
CA VAL A 156 18.91 3.61 7.34
C VAL A 156 19.53 4.36 6.16
N SER A 157 19.91 3.64 5.11
CA SER A 157 20.58 4.19 3.93
C SER A 157 19.83 3.97 2.64
N SER A 158 18.52 3.75 2.73
CA SER A 158 17.67 3.44 1.57
C SER A 158 16.41 4.31 1.55
N GLY A 159 15.99 4.68 0.35
CA GLY A 159 14.77 5.43 0.10
C GLY A 159 13.58 4.52 -0.25
N ASN A 160 12.50 5.12 -0.71
CA ASN A 160 11.24 4.47 -1.04
C ASN A 160 11.03 4.40 -2.56
N ALA A 161 10.32 3.36 -3.03
CA ALA A 161 10.07 3.26 -4.48
C ALA A 161 9.10 4.36 -4.95
N ILE A 162 7.95 4.50 -4.27
CA ILE A 162 7.02 5.61 -4.49
C ILE A 162 6.83 6.31 -3.15
N HIS A 163 7.13 7.61 -3.10
CA HIS A 163 7.02 8.44 -1.91
C HIS A 163 6.08 9.60 -2.17
N ALA A 164 5.04 9.76 -1.36
CA ALA A 164 4.13 10.91 -1.42
C ALA A 164 4.09 11.62 -0.07
N TRP A 165 4.35 12.93 -0.09
CA TRP A 165 4.42 13.78 1.07
C TRP A 165 3.57 15.04 0.90
N TYR A 166 2.63 15.29 1.84
CA TYR A 166 1.64 16.37 1.75
C TYR A 166 0.89 16.41 0.41
N CYS A 167 0.34 15.28 0.00
CA CYS A 167 -0.36 15.14 -1.27
C CYS A 167 -1.86 14.91 -1.08
N LYS A 168 -2.63 15.08 -2.18
CA LYS A 168 -4.07 14.79 -2.18
C LYS A 168 -4.55 14.26 -3.53
N GLY A 169 -5.47 13.26 -3.47
CA GLY A 169 -6.06 12.71 -4.69
C GLY A 169 -5.04 11.98 -5.57
N ILE A 170 -4.15 11.20 -4.94
CA ILE A 170 -3.12 10.44 -5.66
C ILE A 170 -3.69 9.09 -6.05
N GLN A 171 -3.54 8.72 -7.30
CA GLN A 171 -3.88 7.38 -7.80
C GLN A 171 -2.59 6.63 -8.11
N ILE A 172 -2.36 5.50 -7.40
CA ILE A 172 -1.23 4.61 -7.64
C ILE A 172 -1.79 3.25 -8.02
N ASP A 173 -1.65 2.87 -9.28
CA ASP A 173 -2.23 1.62 -9.75
C ASP A 173 -1.32 0.84 -10.71
N GLN A 174 -1.43 -0.50 -10.64
CA GLN A 174 -0.74 -1.42 -11.54
C GLN A 174 0.80 -1.25 -11.55
N ASN A 175 1.40 -0.72 -10.49
CA ASN A 175 2.85 -0.61 -10.39
C ASN A 175 3.45 -1.88 -9.78
N GLN A 176 4.67 -2.21 -10.21
CA GLN A 176 5.50 -3.24 -9.59
C GLN A 176 6.69 -2.56 -8.92
N VAL A 177 6.81 -2.73 -7.60
CA VAL A 177 7.86 -2.07 -6.81
C VAL A 177 8.61 -3.06 -5.92
N SER A 178 9.95 -2.99 -5.92
CA SER A 178 10.77 -3.90 -5.12
C SER A 178 12.16 -3.33 -4.81
N GLY A 179 12.83 -3.92 -3.82
CA GLY A 179 14.23 -3.63 -3.51
C GLY A 179 14.50 -2.24 -2.92
N HIS A 180 13.50 -1.63 -2.29
CA HIS A 180 13.63 -0.35 -1.57
C HIS A 180 13.48 -0.54 -0.05
N ARG A 181 13.60 0.53 0.73
CA ARG A 181 13.26 0.50 2.14
C ARG A 181 11.78 0.22 2.33
N ASP A 182 10.93 1.07 1.77
CA ASP A 182 9.50 0.87 1.65
C ASP A 182 9.10 0.88 0.17
N GLY A 183 8.17 0.02 -0.21
CA GLY A 183 7.66 0.00 -1.59
C GLY A 183 6.88 1.27 -1.90
N ILE A 184 5.81 1.53 -1.17
CA ILE A 184 5.00 2.74 -1.27
C ILE A 184 4.97 3.42 0.10
N TYR A 185 5.18 4.73 0.16
CA TYR A 185 5.18 5.52 1.39
C TYR A 185 4.30 6.75 1.26
N PHE A 186 3.37 6.90 2.20
CA PHE A 186 2.48 8.07 2.30
C PHE A 186 2.65 8.76 3.65
N GLU A 187 2.78 10.07 3.63
CA GLU A 187 2.74 10.89 4.83
C GLU A 187 1.97 12.19 4.55
N PHE A 188 0.90 12.42 5.32
CA PHE A 188 -0.05 13.52 5.10
C PHE A 188 -0.65 13.48 3.69
N VAL A 189 -1.17 12.32 3.29
CA VAL A 189 -1.80 12.11 1.98
C VAL A 189 -3.26 11.75 2.18
N ASP A 190 -4.16 12.48 1.55
CA ASP A 190 -5.60 12.29 1.75
C ASP A 190 -6.33 11.99 0.43
N SER A 191 -7.44 11.25 0.55
CA SER A 191 -8.40 11.00 -0.54
C SER A 191 -7.74 10.34 -1.76
N SER A 192 -6.94 9.31 -1.52
CA SER A 192 -6.13 8.65 -2.54
C SER A 192 -6.56 7.21 -2.77
N GLN A 193 -6.17 6.64 -3.90
CA GLN A 193 -6.49 5.27 -4.29
C GLN A 193 -5.22 4.51 -4.66
N ILE A 194 -5.03 3.36 -4.03
CA ILE A 194 -3.90 2.46 -4.26
C ILE A 194 -4.46 1.11 -4.72
N CYS A 195 -4.31 0.80 -6.00
CA CYS A 195 -5.01 -0.31 -6.62
C CYS A 195 -4.12 -1.22 -7.46
N ALA A 196 -4.29 -2.53 -7.34
CA ALA A 196 -3.65 -3.51 -8.21
C ALA A 196 -2.11 -3.40 -8.31
N ASN A 197 -1.44 -2.92 -7.27
CA ASN A 197 0.01 -2.87 -7.21
C ASN A 197 0.60 -4.18 -6.68
N ASP A 198 1.80 -4.52 -7.13
CA ASP A 198 2.62 -5.60 -6.58
C ASP A 198 3.85 -5.00 -5.90
N SER A 199 3.84 -4.97 -4.57
CA SER A 199 4.93 -4.44 -3.75
C SER A 199 5.58 -5.58 -2.96
N HIS A 200 6.80 -5.95 -3.34
CA HIS A 200 7.45 -7.12 -2.80
C HIS A 200 8.96 -6.95 -2.60
N ASP A 201 9.55 -7.80 -1.77
CA ASP A 201 10.99 -7.83 -1.50
C ASP A 201 11.58 -6.46 -1.10
N ASN A 202 10.82 -5.68 -0.33
CA ASN A 202 11.31 -4.44 0.28
C ASN A 202 11.83 -4.72 1.69
N LEU A 203 12.83 -3.95 2.13
CA LEU A 203 13.51 -4.19 3.40
C LEU A 203 12.57 -4.05 4.60
N ARG A 204 11.66 -3.09 4.58
CA ARG A 204 10.75 -2.81 5.68
C ARG A 204 9.29 -3.08 5.31
N TYR A 205 8.64 -2.19 4.60
CA TYR A 205 7.22 -2.31 4.30
C TYR A 205 6.93 -2.37 2.80
N GLY A 206 5.96 -3.20 2.44
CA GLY A 206 5.37 -3.14 1.10
C GLY A 206 4.62 -1.83 0.89
N LEU A 207 3.83 -1.40 1.89
CA LEU A 207 3.19 -0.08 1.95
C LEU A 207 3.28 0.45 3.39
N HIS A 208 3.66 1.70 3.54
CA HIS A 208 3.65 2.41 4.80
C HIS A 208 2.94 3.74 4.65
N PHE A 209 1.93 4.03 5.49
CA PHE A 209 1.31 5.34 5.49
C PHE A 209 1.01 5.84 6.91
N MET A 210 1.18 7.16 7.07
CA MET A 210 0.96 7.86 8.33
C MET A 210 0.19 9.15 8.10
N PHE A 211 -0.68 9.51 9.04
CA PHE A 211 -1.46 10.75 9.00
C PHE A 211 -2.21 10.95 7.68
N SER A 212 -2.66 9.85 7.06
CA SER A 212 -3.27 9.83 5.74
C SER A 212 -4.69 9.29 5.85
N ASN A 213 -5.65 10.03 5.33
CA ASN A 213 -7.06 9.79 5.61
C ASN A 213 -7.89 9.67 4.33
N ASP A 214 -9.04 9.00 4.46
CA ASP A 214 -9.98 8.86 3.35
C ASP A 214 -9.38 8.14 2.14
N ASP A 215 -8.52 7.13 2.40
CA ASP A 215 -7.80 6.39 1.37
C ASP A 215 -8.38 4.99 1.15
N ASP A 216 -8.39 4.54 -0.10
CA ASP A 216 -8.88 3.22 -0.53
C ASP A 216 -7.74 2.37 -1.11
N TYR A 217 -7.55 1.19 -0.55
CA TYR A 217 -6.51 0.23 -0.92
C TYR A 217 -7.17 -1.06 -1.41
N MET A 218 -7.07 -1.36 -2.70
CA MET A 218 -7.79 -2.50 -3.26
C MET A 218 -6.93 -3.35 -4.19
N THR A 219 -7.15 -4.66 -4.15
CA THR A 219 -6.54 -5.64 -5.06
C THR A 219 -5.02 -5.59 -5.16
N ASN A 220 -4.34 -5.05 -4.15
CA ASN A 220 -2.88 -5.02 -4.10
C ASN A 220 -2.31 -6.33 -3.57
N ARG A 221 -1.08 -6.62 -3.97
CA ARG A 221 -0.26 -7.69 -3.40
C ARG A 221 0.90 -7.09 -2.61
N PHE A 222 1.01 -7.46 -1.33
CA PHE A 222 2.11 -7.08 -0.44
C PHE A 222 2.79 -8.35 0.05
N GLY A 223 3.90 -8.73 -0.58
CA GLY A 223 4.51 -10.04 -0.35
C GLY A 223 6.01 -10.01 -0.13
N SER A 224 6.52 -10.91 0.72
CA SER A 224 7.96 -11.08 0.95
C SER A 224 8.67 -9.77 1.38
N ASN A 225 7.97 -8.89 2.10
CA ASN A 225 8.55 -7.68 2.68
C ASN A 225 8.96 -7.95 4.13
N GLY A 226 9.74 -7.07 4.74
CA GLY A 226 9.97 -7.10 6.19
C GLY A 226 8.66 -7.09 6.97
N ALA A 227 7.66 -6.32 6.51
CA ALA A 227 6.25 -6.45 6.85
C ALA A 227 5.39 -6.02 5.65
N GLY A 228 4.17 -6.54 5.53
CA GLY A 228 3.31 -6.23 4.37
C GLY A 228 2.92 -4.76 4.33
N VAL A 229 2.08 -4.33 5.26
CA VAL A 229 1.58 -2.96 5.34
C VAL A 229 1.63 -2.44 6.78
N ALA A 230 2.04 -1.19 6.95
CA ALA A 230 1.92 -0.45 8.20
C ALA A 230 1.07 0.80 8.02
N VAL A 231 0.01 0.92 8.83
CA VAL A 231 -0.91 2.05 8.86
C VAL A 231 -0.85 2.70 10.23
N MET A 232 -0.57 4.00 10.27
CA MET A 232 -0.43 4.71 11.54
C MET A 232 -1.14 6.05 11.54
N PHE A 233 -1.83 6.37 12.65
CA PHE A 233 -2.43 7.69 12.90
C PHE A 233 -3.37 8.17 11.79
N SER A 234 -4.19 7.28 11.26
CA SER A 234 -5.06 7.54 10.11
C SER A 234 -6.51 7.19 10.40
N ARG A 235 -7.44 7.66 9.58
CA ARG A 235 -8.87 7.41 9.76
C ARG A 235 -9.61 7.29 8.43
N ARG A 236 -10.76 6.62 8.48
CA ARG A 236 -11.64 6.38 7.33
C ARG A 236 -10.87 5.74 6.17
N ILE A 237 -10.19 4.63 6.49
CA ILE A 237 -9.46 3.84 5.51
C ILE A 237 -10.29 2.63 5.09
N THR A 238 -10.19 2.28 3.83
CA THR A 238 -10.78 1.06 3.28
C THR A 238 -9.69 0.17 2.70
N MET A 239 -9.63 -1.09 3.16
CA MET A 239 -8.73 -2.10 2.60
C MET A 239 -9.53 -3.30 2.13
N ARG A 240 -9.55 -3.57 0.83
CA ARG A 240 -10.37 -4.65 0.27
C ARG A 240 -9.64 -5.46 -0.79
N GLU A 241 -9.90 -6.76 -0.74
CA GLU A 241 -9.43 -7.68 -1.77
C GLU A 241 -7.90 -7.67 -1.96
N ASN A 242 -7.15 -7.26 -0.94
CA ASN A 242 -5.69 -7.28 -0.97
C ASN A 242 -5.15 -8.65 -0.54
N ASN A 243 -3.97 -8.99 -1.03
CA ASN A 243 -3.23 -10.17 -0.63
C ASN A 243 -1.98 -9.77 0.16
N PHE A 244 -1.90 -10.20 1.42
CA PHE A 244 -0.77 -10.02 2.31
C PHE A 244 -0.11 -11.38 2.52
N ALA A 245 1.02 -11.64 1.86
CA ALA A 245 1.59 -12.98 1.84
C ALA A 245 3.09 -13.04 2.10
N HIS A 246 3.51 -14.07 2.85
CA HIS A 246 4.92 -14.37 3.07
C HIS A 246 5.74 -13.25 3.76
N ASN A 247 5.08 -12.39 4.54
CA ASN A 247 5.78 -11.40 5.36
C ASN A 247 6.15 -12.07 6.70
N TRP A 248 7.40 -12.53 6.79
CA TRP A 248 7.86 -13.37 7.89
C TRP A 248 9.11 -12.81 8.56
N GLY A 249 9.12 -12.73 9.88
CA GLY A 249 10.23 -12.23 10.69
C GLY A 249 9.81 -11.92 12.13
N THR A 250 10.73 -11.43 12.94
CA THR A 250 10.48 -11.17 14.37
C THR A 250 9.44 -10.06 14.62
N ALA A 251 9.33 -9.11 13.73
CA ALA A 251 8.37 -8.00 13.78
C ALA A 251 7.60 -7.88 12.47
N ALA A 252 7.31 -9.00 11.81
CA ALA A 252 6.63 -9.02 10.53
C ALA A 252 5.11 -9.19 10.71
N TYR A 253 4.37 -8.42 9.94
CA TYR A 253 2.92 -8.44 9.91
C TYR A 253 2.44 -8.46 8.46
N GLY A 254 1.32 -9.09 8.19
CA GLY A 254 0.58 -8.81 6.96
C GLY A 254 0.10 -7.37 6.99
N LEU A 255 -0.59 -6.98 8.07
CA LEU A 255 -1.12 -5.64 8.28
C LEU A 255 -0.91 -5.19 9.73
N LEU A 256 -0.22 -4.05 9.91
CA LEU A 256 -0.13 -3.33 11.19
C LEU A 256 -1.09 -2.14 11.17
N LEU A 257 -1.97 -2.06 12.15
CA LEU A 257 -2.87 -0.94 12.40
C LEU A 257 -2.49 -0.28 13.73
N LYS A 258 -2.02 0.95 13.69
CA LYS A 258 -1.66 1.71 14.88
C LYS A 258 -2.39 3.04 14.94
N GLU A 259 -3.25 3.19 15.96
CA GLU A 259 -4.09 4.38 16.16
C GLU A 259 -4.93 4.72 14.92
N ILE A 260 -5.66 3.74 14.44
CA ILE A 260 -6.57 3.87 13.30
C ILE A 260 -8.00 4.03 13.80
N TYR A 261 -8.76 4.90 13.16
CA TYR A 261 -10.15 5.17 13.49
C TYR A 261 -11.06 5.07 12.28
N ASP A 262 -12.23 4.41 12.46
CA ASP A 262 -13.27 4.36 11.44
C ASP A 262 -12.80 3.68 10.14
N GLY A 263 -12.42 2.41 10.22
CA GLY A 263 -11.88 1.63 9.10
C GLY A 263 -12.79 0.51 8.65
N TRP A 264 -12.66 0.12 7.39
CA TRP A 264 -13.28 -1.08 6.85
C TRP A 264 -12.25 -1.96 6.12
N ILE A 265 -12.07 -3.19 6.64
CA ILE A 265 -11.07 -4.14 6.17
C ILE A 265 -11.80 -5.43 5.80
N TYR A 266 -11.97 -5.67 4.48
CA TYR A 266 -12.80 -6.77 4.04
C TYR A 266 -12.27 -7.51 2.81
N ARG A 267 -12.59 -8.81 2.74
CA ARG A 267 -12.19 -9.72 1.65
C ARG A 267 -10.69 -9.77 1.39
N ASN A 268 -9.87 -9.43 2.38
CA ASN A 268 -8.42 -9.55 2.24
C ASN A 268 -7.98 -10.98 2.57
N ASP A 269 -6.88 -11.39 1.95
CA ASP A 269 -6.24 -12.68 2.20
C ASP A 269 -4.90 -12.47 2.92
N PHE A 270 -4.81 -12.95 4.15
CA PHE A 270 -3.60 -12.96 4.98
C PHE A 270 -3.04 -14.38 4.98
N TYR A 271 -2.02 -14.61 4.16
CA TYR A 271 -1.46 -15.94 3.95
C TYR A 271 0.01 -16.02 4.33
N HIS A 272 0.34 -16.95 5.24
CA HIS A 272 1.71 -17.27 5.62
C HIS A 272 2.53 -16.05 6.09
N ASN A 273 1.98 -15.28 7.03
CA ASN A 273 2.68 -14.17 7.70
C ASN A 273 3.03 -14.59 9.13
N THR A 274 4.00 -13.91 9.77
CA THR A 274 4.22 -14.09 11.22
C THR A 274 2.96 -13.71 11.99
N THR A 275 2.34 -12.59 11.64
CA THR A 275 1.03 -12.15 12.15
C THR A 275 0.20 -11.65 10.98
N GLY A 276 -1.03 -12.14 10.83
CA GLY A 276 -1.94 -11.64 9.79
C GLY A 276 -2.25 -10.17 10.02
N ILE A 277 -2.97 -9.84 11.09
CA ILE A 277 -3.23 -8.45 11.51
C ILE A 277 -2.69 -8.23 12.93
N PHE A 278 -1.92 -7.15 13.11
CA PHE A 278 -1.60 -6.59 14.42
C PHE A 278 -2.27 -5.23 14.59
N SER A 279 -3.10 -5.08 15.63
CA SER A 279 -3.88 -3.88 15.90
C SER A 279 -3.56 -3.31 17.28
N GLU A 280 -3.19 -2.03 17.34
CA GLU A 280 -2.87 -1.29 18.57
C GLU A 280 -3.57 0.07 18.55
N GLY A 281 -4.27 0.45 19.62
CA GLY A 281 -4.95 1.75 19.74
C GLY A 281 -5.99 2.05 18.67
N SER A 282 -6.47 1.02 17.96
CA SER A 282 -7.30 1.18 16.77
C SER A 282 -8.77 0.88 17.08
N ASN A 283 -9.67 1.77 16.62
CA ASN A 283 -11.04 1.80 17.12
C ASN A 283 -12.08 1.92 15.99
N ARG A 284 -13.24 1.31 16.20
CA ARG A 284 -14.38 1.33 15.28
C ARG A 284 -14.02 0.83 13.87
N ILE A 285 -13.34 -0.31 13.83
CA ILE A 285 -12.96 -0.97 12.58
C ILE A 285 -13.85 -2.19 12.38
N LEU A 286 -14.38 -2.33 11.18
CA LEU A 286 -15.09 -3.51 10.74
C LEU A 286 -14.14 -4.40 9.93
N PHE A 287 -13.87 -5.61 10.46
CA PHE A 287 -13.14 -6.67 9.77
C PHE A 287 -14.14 -7.71 9.29
N THR A 288 -14.36 -7.85 7.99
CA THR A 288 -15.37 -8.77 7.48
C THR A 288 -14.90 -9.54 6.24
N GLU A 289 -15.31 -10.79 6.15
CA GLU A 289 -14.99 -11.67 5.00
C GLU A 289 -13.49 -11.81 4.70
N ASN A 290 -12.60 -11.51 5.65
CA ASN A 290 -11.16 -11.74 5.48
C ASN A 290 -10.82 -13.20 5.72
N GLN A 291 -9.76 -13.66 5.06
CA GLN A 291 -9.21 -15.00 5.24
C GLN A 291 -7.86 -14.92 5.93
N PHE A 292 -7.71 -15.60 7.06
CA PHE A 292 -6.47 -15.74 7.80
C PHE A 292 -6.01 -17.19 7.70
N ARG A 293 -4.99 -17.43 6.87
CA ARG A 293 -4.59 -18.79 6.54
C ARG A 293 -3.09 -19.00 6.77
N ARG A 294 -2.76 -20.05 7.55
CA ARG A 294 -1.36 -20.49 7.80
C ARG A 294 -0.46 -19.42 8.37
N ASN A 295 -0.99 -18.47 9.15
CA ASN A 295 -0.19 -17.47 9.84
C ASN A 295 0.33 -18.02 11.18
N GLY A 296 1.40 -17.43 11.71
CA GLY A 296 1.79 -17.67 13.10
C GLY A 296 0.69 -17.22 14.07
N TRP A 297 0.19 -16.00 13.86
CA TRP A 297 -1.00 -15.44 14.52
C TRP A 297 -1.96 -14.96 13.43
N GLY A 298 -3.23 -15.34 13.51
CA GLY A 298 -4.26 -14.78 12.64
C GLY A 298 -4.45 -13.29 12.94
N VAL A 299 -4.89 -12.98 14.16
CA VAL A 299 -5.11 -11.61 14.64
C VAL A 299 -4.46 -11.43 16.02
N LYS A 300 -3.67 -10.37 16.13
CA LYS A 300 -3.06 -9.96 17.39
C LYS A 300 -3.55 -8.56 17.76
N ILE A 301 -4.27 -8.45 18.86
CA ILE A 301 -4.85 -7.22 19.37
C ILE A 301 -4.03 -6.76 20.57
N ALA A 302 -3.53 -5.53 20.54
CA ALA A 302 -2.85 -4.88 21.65
C ALA A 302 -3.80 -3.93 22.39
N GLY A 303 -3.30 -3.22 23.39
CA GLY A 303 -4.12 -2.32 24.21
C GLY A 303 -4.71 -1.14 23.43
N GLY A 304 -5.81 -0.59 23.97
CA GLY A 304 -6.45 0.62 23.42
C GLY A 304 -7.34 0.39 22.21
N CYS A 305 -7.68 -0.88 21.90
CA CYS A 305 -8.59 -1.19 20.80
C CYS A 305 -10.03 -1.29 21.31
N GLU A 306 -10.95 -0.49 20.75
CA GLU A 306 -12.34 -0.43 21.16
C GLU A 306 -13.31 -0.47 19.98
N ALA A 307 -14.48 -1.09 20.20
CA ALA A 307 -15.57 -1.14 19.23
C ALA A 307 -15.20 -1.72 17.87
N ASN A 308 -14.27 -2.68 17.83
CA ASN A 308 -13.90 -3.40 16.62
C ASN A 308 -14.76 -4.66 16.49
N ASN A 309 -15.20 -4.93 15.27
CA ASN A 309 -16.03 -6.08 14.96
C ASN A 309 -15.33 -6.99 13.95
N TYR A 310 -15.26 -8.28 14.25
CA TYR A 310 -14.72 -9.33 13.38
C TYR A 310 -15.88 -10.25 12.99
N LEU A 311 -16.43 -10.03 11.79
CA LEU A 311 -17.64 -10.71 11.32
C LEU A 311 -17.38 -11.47 10.03
N HIS A 312 -17.89 -12.71 9.93
CA HIS A 312 -17.80 -13.52 8.72
C HIS A 312 -16.36 -13.70 8.20
N ASN A 313 -15.35 -13.73 9.05
CA ASN A 313 -13.98 -14.02 8.65
C ASN A 313 -13.71 -15.52 8.69
N LYS A 314 -12.68 -15.96 7.94
CA LYS A 314 -12.19 -17.33 7.93
C LYS A 314 -10.85 -17.43 8.65
N PHE A 315 -10.75 -18.32 9.63
CA PHE A 315 -9.50 -18.69 10.30
C PHE A 315 -9.20 -20.14 9.99
N GLU A 316 -8.05 -20.39 9.35
CA GLU A 316 -7.69 -21.71 8.84
C GLU A 316 -6.19 -21.99 8.98
N LEU A 317 -5.83 -23.06 9.69
CA LEU A 317 -4.45 -23.55 9.84
C LEU A 317 -3.47 -22.51 10.42
N ASN A 318 -3.96 -21.53 11.20
CA ASN A 318 -3.07 -20.64 11.93
C ASN A 318 -2.48 -21.35 13.15
N THR A 319 -1.27 -20.98 13.58
CA THR A 319 -0.73 -21.53 14.84
C THR A 319 -1.56 -21.04 16.03
N PHE A 320 -1.97 -19.78 15.99
CA PHE A 320 -2.90 -19.16 16.93
C PHE A 320 -3.85 -18.24 16.16
N ASP A 321 -5.15 -18.37 16.36
CA ASP A 321 -6.12 -17.53 15.66
C ASP A 321 -6.16 -16.11 16.18
N VAL A 322 -6.37 -15.95 17.49
CA VAL A 322 -6.54 -14.65 18.13
C VAL A 322 -5.72 -14.57 19.41
N THR A 323 -5.10 -13.43 19.66
CA THR A 323 -4.61 -13.05 20.99
C THR A 323 -4.95 -11.59 21.29
N MET A 324 -5.24 -11.32 22.57
CA MET A 324 -5.60 -9.98 23.04
C MET A 324 -5.30 -9.81 24.54
N PRO A 325 -5.20 -8.57 25.06
CA PRO A 325 -5.11 -8.32 26.49
C PRO A 325 -6.40 -8.69 27.22
N GLN A 326 -6.30 -8.92 28.53
CA GLN A 326 -7.47 -9.02 29.41
C GLN A 326 -8.26 -7.69 29.42
N ASN A 327 -9.57 -7.78 29.67
CA ASN A 327 -10.47 -6.63 29.87
C ASN A 327 -10.77 -5.77 28.62
N GLN A 328 -10.86 -6.37 27.46
CA GLN A 328 -11.35 -5.69 26.25
C GLN A 328 -12.78 -6.18 25.91
N SER A 329 -13.77 -5.61 26.57
CA SER A 329 -15.18 -6.03 26.44
C SER A 329 -15.91 -5.45 25.22
N SER A 330 -15.27 -4.54 24.49
CA SER A 330 -15.89 -3.83 23.35
C SER A 330 -15.51 -4.39 21.97
N ILE A 331 -14.82 -5.54 21.92
CA ILE A 331 -14.48 -6.23 20.69
C ILE A 331 -15.43 -7.41 20.51
N ALA A 332 -16.04 -7.53 19.34
CA ALA A 332 -16.99 -8.58 19.04
C ALA A 332 -16.48 -9.49 17.91
N PHE A 333 -16.71 -10.78 18.09
CA PHE A 333 -16.55 -11.82 17.07
C PHE A 333 -17.90 -12.47 16.85
N ALA A 334 -18.34 -12.59 15.59
CA ALA A 334 -19.56 -13.32 15.26
C ALA A 334 -19.55 -13.83 13.82
N TYR A 335 -20.19 -14.98 13.63
CA TYR A 335 -20.33 -15.60 12.32
C TYR A 335 -19.01 -15.92 11.61
N ASN A 336 -17.92 -16.08 12.36
CA ASN A 336 -16.63 -16.46 11.76
C ASN A 336 -16.55 -17.99 11.62
N TYR A 337 -15.81 -18.39 10.60
CA TYR A 337 -15.41 -19.78 10.41
C TYR A 337 -14.08 -20.03 11.12
N TRP A 338 -14.05 -21.09 11.91
CA TRP A 338 -12.88 -21.55 12.68
C TRP A 338 -12.62 -23.02 12.32
N ASP A 339 -11.47 -23.34 11.79
CA ASP A 339 -11.16 -24.74 11.43
C ASP A 339 -11.03 -25.68 12.64
N ASP A 340 -10.73 -25.12 13.81
CA ASP A 340 -10.70 -25.82 15.10
C ASP A 340 -12.08 -25.97 15.79
N TYR A 341 -13.16 -25.46 15.15
CA TYR A 341 -14.50 -25.57 15.72
C TYR A 341 -15.04 -26.99 15.61
N GLU A 342 -15.32 -27.63 16.77
CA GLU A 342 -15.85 -28.98 16.88
C GLU A 342 -17.30 -29.02 17.40
N GLY A 343 -18.02 -27.90 17.35
CA GLY A 343 -19.42 -27.82 17.78
C GLY A 343 -20.36 -28.51 16.77
N TYR A 344 -21.64 -28.50 17.09
CA TYR A 344 -22.70 -29.09 16.28
C TYR A 344 -23.72 -28.02 15.89
N ASP A 345 -24.47 -28.32 14.86
CA ASP A 345 -25.57 -27.54 14.29
C ASP A 345 -26.81 -28.46 14.27
N ILE A 346 -27.65 -28.36 15.28
CA ILE A 346 -28.80 -29.26 15.52
C ILE A 346 -29.96 -28.92 14.60
N ASP A 347 -30.20 -27.62 14.40
CA ASP A 347 -31.31 -27.15 13.59
C ASP A 347 -31.00 -26.99 12.09
N HIS A 348 -29.72 -27.26 11.72
CA HIS A 348 -29.22 -27.24 10.35
C HIS A 348 -29.33 -25.87 9.66
N ASP A 349 -29.15 -24.79 10.40
CA ASP A 349 -29.14 -23.43 9.86
C ASP A 349 -27.74 -22.97 9.36
N GLY A 350 -26.72 -23.80 9.55
CA GLY A 350 -25.34 -23.54 9.17
C GLY A 350 -24.53 -22.78 10.22
N ILE A 351 -25.14 -22.48 11.38
CA ILE A 351 -24.52 -21.84 12.53
C ILE A 351 -24.34 -22.87 13.63
N GLY A 352 -23.19 -22.86 14.28
CA GLY A 352 -22.94 -23.78 15.39
C GLY A 352 -23.66 -23.34 16.66
N ASP A 353 -24.34 -24.28 17.33
CA ASP A 353 -25.11 -24.07 18.56
C ASP A 353 -24.25 -23.81 19.80
N ILE A 354 -22.95 -24.08 19.71
CA ILE A 354 -22.02 -23.89 20.83
C ILE A 354 -21.07 -22.74 20.50
N PRO A 355 -20.98 -21.69 21.36
CA PRO A 355 -20.04 -20.61 21.14
C PRO A 355 -18.58 -21.09 21.07
N PHE A 356 -17.80 -20.53 20.15
CA PHE A 356 -16.37 -20.81 20.03
C PHE A 356 -15.52 -19.80 20.80
N ARG A 357 -14.41 -20.23 21.37
CA ARG A 357 -13.44 -19.40 22.08
C ARG A 357 -12.14 -19.34 21.29
N PRO A 358 -11.87 -18.24 20.56
CA PRO A 358 -10.72 -18.15 19.66
C PRO A 358 -9.38 -17.95 20.37
N VAL A 359 -9.40 -17.49 21.63
CA VAL A 359 -8.18 -17.29 22.42
C VAL A 359 -7.91 -18.54 23.25
N LYS A 360 -6.87 -19.29 22.90
CA LYS A 360 -6.45 -20.50 23.61
C LYS A 360 -5.48 -20.16 24.74
N LEU A 361 -5.52 -20.96 25.83
CA LEU A 361 -4.66 -20.78 27.00
C LEU A 361 -3.16 -20.77 26.63
N TYR A 362 -2.73 -21.70 25.80
CA TYR A 362 -1.33 -21.75 25.38
C TYR A 362 -0.93 -20.54 24.54
N GLY A 363 -1.79 -20.07 23.62
CA GLY A 363 -1.60 -18.83 22.89
C GLY A 363 -1.46 -17.62 23.81
N TYR A 364 -2.27 -17.54 24.86
CA TYR A 364 -2.16 -16.52 25.90
C TYR A 364 -0.79 -16.56 26.62
N VAL A 365 -0.31 -17.76 26.97
CA VAL A 365 1.01 -17.94 27.60
C VAL A 365 2.12 -17.46 26.67
N VAL A 366 2.13 -17.90 25.38
CA VAL A 366 3.12 -17.51 24.38
C VAL A 366 3.11 -16.01 24.11
N SER A 367 1.94 -15.37 24.14
CA SER A 367 1.84 -13.92 23.94
C SER A 367 2.57 -13.10 25.01
N ARG A 368 2.70 -13.64 26.24
CA ARG A 368 3.39 -13.02 27.39
C ARG A 368 4.82 -13.49 27.58
N THR A 369 5.10 -14.71 27.19
CA THR A 369 6.40 -15.36 27.32
C THR A 369 6.73 -16.01 25.98
N PRO A 370 7.26 -15.24 24.99
CA PRO A 370 7.49 -15.74 23.63
C PRO A 370 8.36 -16.99 23.57
N GLU A 371 9.27 -17.17 24.52
CA GLU A 371 10.15 -18.34 24.62
C GLU A 371 9.38 -19.64 24.82
N ALA A 372 8.16 -19.57 25.37
CA ALA A 372 7.30 -20.74 25.53
C ALA A 372 6.94 -21.40 24.20
N ILE A 373 7.08 -20.70 23.06
CA ILE A 373 6.82 -21.24 21.72
C ILE A 373 7.60 -22.54 21.45
N ILE A 374 8.76 -22.73 22.10
CA ILE A 374 9.55 -23.95 21.96
C ILE A 374 8.77 -25.21 22.37
N LEU A 375 7.74 -25.07 23.21
CA LEU A 375 6.91 -26.17 23.66
C LEU A 375 5.73 -26.49 22.72
N LEU A 376 5.55 -25.77 21.62
CA LEU A 376 4.38 -25.82 20.74
C LEU A 376 3.94 -27.24 20.34
N ARG A 377 4.88 -28.17 20.18
CA ARG A 377 4.60 -29.56 19.81
C ARG A 377 4.92 -30.54 20.94
N SER A 378 4.86 -30.12 22.18
CA SER A 378 5.12 -30.95 23.33
C SER A 378 3.82 -31.56 23.87
N PHE A 379 3.93 -32.73 24.52
CA PHE A 379 2.84 -33.36 25.25
C PHE A 379 2.21 -32.43 26.30
N LEU A 380 3.00 -31.49 26.87
CA LEU A 380 2.47 -30.52 27.83
C LEU A 380 1.41 -29.61 27.17
N VAL A 381 1.64 -29.15 25.93
CA VAL A 381 0.68 -28.31 25.19
C VAL A 381 -0.57 -29.09 24.85
N ASP A 382 -0.43 -30.36 24.43
CA ASP A 382 -1.59 -31.24 24.18
C ASP A 382 -2.43 -31.42 25.44
N LEU A 383 -1.76 -31.62 26.61
CA LEU A 383 -2.44 -31.72 27.88
C LEU A 383 -3.15 -30.41 28.29
N LEU A 384 -2.51 -29.25 28.04
CA LEU A 384 -3.14 -27.94 28.30
C LEU A 384 -4.36 -27.70 27.41
N ASN A 385 -4.28 -28.01 26.13
CA ASN A 385 -5.41 -27.92 25.20
C ASN A 385 -6.56 -28.85 25.60
N TYR A 386 -6.24 -30.07 26.03
CA TYR A 386 -7.25 -31.00 26.55
C TYR A 386 -7.89 -30.49 27.83
N ALA A 387 -7.08 -30.00 28.79
CA ALA A 387 -7.57 -29.44 30.05
C ALA A 387 -8.49 -28.23 29.81
N GLU A 388 -8.17 -27.40 28.84
CA GLU A 388 -8.99 -26.24 28.42
C GLU A 388 -10.33 -26.67 27.82
N LYS A 389 -10.37 -27.74 27.01
CA LYS A 389 -11.62 -28.33 26.49
C LYS A 389 -12.54 -28.82 27.64
N VAL A 390 -11.95 -29.42 28.71
CA VAL A 390 -12.70 -29.91 29.86
C VAL A 390 -13.11 -28.80 30.82
N SER A 391 -12.26 -27.79 31.01
CA SER A 391 -12.48 -26.66 31.91
C SER A 391 -12.07 -25.34 31.31
N PRO A 392 -12.91 -24.71 30.46
CA PRO A 392 -12.63 -23.47 29.77
C PRO A 392 -12.37 -22.26 30.68
N VAL A 393 -12.62 -22.38 31.98
CA VAL A 393 -12.38 -21.33 32.98
C VAL A 393 -10.90 -21.05 33.21
N ALA A 394 -10.01 -21.95 32.77
CA ALA A 394 -8.56 -21.79 32.90
C ALA A 394 -8.00 -20.65 32.02
N THR A 395 -8.67 -20.29 30.92
CA THR A 395 -8.24 -19.20 30.04
C THR A 395 -8.72 -17.85 30.60
N PRO A 396 -7.78 -16.91 30.88
CA PRO A 396 -8.13 -15.63 31.49
C PRO A 396 -8.97 -14.70 30.61
N ILE A 397 -8.98 -14.94 29.28
CA ILE A 397 -9.71 -14.15 28.29
C ILE A 397 -10.98 -14.88 27.90
N GLN A 398 -12.13 -14.27 28.18
CA GLN A 398 -13.44 -14.88 27.95
C GLN A 398 -14.17 -14.37 26.71
N ILE A 399 -13.43 -13.96 25.67
CA ILE A 399 -14.05 -13.60 24.41
C ILE A 399 -14.52 -14.86 23.69
N GLN A 400 -15.68 -14.75 23.06
CA GLN A 400 -16.25 -15.85 22.29
C GLN A 400 -16.93 -15.33 21.03
N ASP A 401 -16.98 -16.17 20.01
CA ASP A 401 -17.88 -16.08 18.88
C ASP A 401 -19.16 -16.84 19.26
N PRO A 402 -20.29 -16.15 19.47
CA PRO A 402 -21.52 -16.81 19.89
C PRO A 402 -22.21 -17.58 18.76
N SER A 403 -21.83 -17.33 17.50
CA SER A 403 -22.49 -17.84 16.31
C SER A 403 -21.46 -18.29 15.25
N PRO A 404 -20.55 -19.23 15.59
CA PRO A 404 -19.54 -19.69 14.62
C PRO A 404 -20.23 -20.40 13.46
N VAL A 405 -19.77 -20.18 12.22
CA VAL A 405 -20.39 -20.83 11.05
C VAL A 405 -19.72 -22.18 10.75
N MET A 406 -20.53 -23.16 10.33
CA MET A 406 -20.06 -24.50 9.99
C MET A 406 -19.31 -24.54 8.66
N ARG A 407 -19.56 -23.58 7.76
CA ARG A 407 -18.89 -23.42 6.46
C ARG A 407 -18.63 -21.96 6.17
N PHE A 408 -17.50 -21.68 5.55
CA PHE A 408 -17.19 -20.32 5.12
C PHE A 408 -17.77 -20.07 3.71
N GLU A 409 -18.57 -19.03 3.60
CA GLU A 409 -19.10 -18.51 2.34
C GLU A 409 -19.06 -16.98 2.36
N PHE A 410 -18.74 -16.38 1.22
CA PHE A 410 -18.79 -14.92 1.09
C PHE A 410 -20.26 -14.45 1.08
N GLN A 411 -20.62 -13.59 2.02
CA GLN A 411 -21.99 -13.09 2.18
C GLN A 411 -22.32 -11.93 1.23
N ASN A 412 -21.35 -11.40 0.48
CA ASN A 412 -21.51 -10.21 -0.35
C ASN A 412 -22.07 -8.99 0.42
N LEU A 413 -21.63 -8.84 1.66
CA LEU A 413 -21.99 -7.70 2.49
C LEU A 413 -21.36 -6.45 1.85
N ALA A 414 -22.15 -5.71 1.08
CA ALA A 414 -21.76 -4.37 0.64
C ALA A 414 -21.93 -3.38 1.81
N PRO A 415 -21.18 -2.29 1.86
CA PRO A 415 -21.34 -1.27 2.89
C PRO A 415 -22.68 -0.57 2.81
#